data_5ebf5f74805ffe6851bcbfac0e62499e
#
_entry.id   5ebf5f74805ffe6851bcbfac0e62499e
#
_cell.length_a   1.000
_cell.length_b   1.000
_cell.length_c   1.000
_cell.angle_alpha   90.00
_cell.angle_beta   90.00
_cell.angle_gamma   90.00
#
_symmetry.space_group_name_H-M   'P 1'
#
loop_
_entity.id
_entity.type
_entity.pdbx_description
1 polymer ?
#
loop_
_entity_poly.entity_id
_entity_poly.type
_entity_poly.pdbx_seq_one_letter_code
_entity_poly.pdbx_strand_id
1 'polypeptide(L)'
;KPLSEATVLILGAGTMSELTATHLQAKGVKTIFVSNRTFTKAEALAKKFNGQAIKLDHYVEQAEHADIIITSTGAPHYIIGEKEAKRIAALRHGRPIVMIDIAVPRDIDPVVADIEGVYLFNIDALESVVEENKQQREEEAKRAEPIIHEAIDEVLEKFSYLSVRPMMALLTDKADRIRRRELHRALAKLPDISDKERRIIDSMSRMIVRKMLREPMIHFNEIAGTQEEGLYWDLFKDMFNLEKEGS
;
A
#
# COMPACT_ATOMS: atom_id res chain seq x y z
N LYS A 1 -16.27 -2.44 -19.92
CA LYS A 1 -15.25 -1.75 -20.71
C LYS A 1 -14.31 -1.02 -19.76
N PRO A 2 -12.98 -1.20 -19.86
CA PRO A 2 -12.04 -0.47 -19.03
C PRO A 2 -12.09 1.03 -19.33
N LEU A 3 -11.86 1.87 -18.32
CA LEU A 3 -11.94 3.32 -18.44
C LEU A 3 -10.94 3.89 -19.47
N SER A 4 -9.80 3.21 -19.63
CA SER A 4 -8.77 3.56 -20.64
C SER A 4 -9.23 3.43 -22.11
N GLU A 5 -10.32 2.71 -22.36
CA GLU A 5 -10.93 2.54 -23.67
C GLU A 5 -12.23 3.34 -23.81
N ALA A 6 -12.69 3.98 -22.74
CA ALA A 6 -13.92 4.74 -22.75
C ALA A 6 -13.74 6.09 -23.48
N THR A 7 -14.78 6.47 -24.19
CA THR A 7 -14.95 7.79 -24.80
C THR A 7 -15.84 8.63 -23.89
N VAL A 8 -15.37 9.79 -23.49
CA VAL A 8 -16.09 10.69 -22.58
C VAL A 8 -16.46 11.99 -23.30
N LEU A 9 -17.70 12.38 -23.17
CA LEU A 9 -18.22 13.68 -23.63
C LEU A 9 -18.51 14.56 -22.41
N ILE A 10 -17.85 15.70 -22.31
CA ILE A 10 -18.06 16.68 -21.25
C ILE A 10 -18.87 17.84 -21.80
N LEU A 11 -20.04 18.12 -21.22
CA LEU A 11 -20.85 19.30 -21.51
C LEU A 11 -20.59 20.36 -20.43
N GLY A 12 -19.93 21.43 -20.82
CA GLY A 12 -19.43 22.46 -19.95
C GLY A 12 -17.92 22.66 -20.07
N ALA A 13 -17.45 23.87 -19.80
CA ALA A 13 -16.01 24.20 -19.82
C ALA A 13 -15.64 25.13 -18.65
N GLY A 14 -16.21 24.83 -17.48
CA GLY A 14 -15.93 25.51 -16.23
C GLY A 14 -14.85 24.77 -15.41
N THR A 15 -14.60 25.27 -14.21
CA THR A 15 -13.61 24.70 -13.28
C THR A 15 -13.89 23.22 -12.95
N MET A 16 -15.16 22.86 -12.75
CA MET A 16 -15.53 21.46 -12.45
C MET A 16 -15.30 20.54 -13.64
N SER A 17 -15.59 21.01 -14.88
CA SER A 17 -15.28 20.26 -16.09
C SER A 17 -13.78 20.03 -16.26
N GLU A 18 -12.95 21.02 -15.94
CA GLU A 18 -11.49 20.92 -16.00
C GLU A 18 -10.96 19.93 -14.97
N LEU A 19 -11.46 20.00 -13.73
CA LEU A 19 -11.09 19.07 -12.67
C LEU A 19 -11.48 17.64 -13.03
N THR A 20 -12.69 17.44 -13.54
CA THR A 20 -13.18 16.14 -14.00
C THR A 20 -12.30 15.56 -15.13
N ALA A 21 -11.97 16.37 -16.14
CA ALA A 21 -11.10 15.95 -17.23
C ALA A 21 -9.69 15.57 -16.73
N THR A 22 -9.15 16.29 -15.74
CA THR A 22 -7.86 15.97 -15.11
C THR A 22 -7.89 14.58 -14.46
N HIS A 23 -8.94 14.29 -13.69
CA HIS A 23 -9.08 12.97 -13.03
C HIS A 23 -9.30 11.84 -14.04
N LEU A 24 -10.10 12.08 -15.08
CA LEU A 24 -10.31 11.08 -16.14
C LEU A 24 -9.01 10.75 -16.87
N GLN A 25 -8.21 11.77 -17.22
CA GLN A 25 -6.91 11.57 -17.85
C GLN A 25 -5.95 10.81 -16.94
N ALA A 26 -5.90 11.13 -15.65
CA ALA A 26 -5.09 10.41 -14.66
C ALA A 26 -5.51 8.93 -14.52
N LYS A 27 -6.77 8.60 -14.82
CA LYS A 27 -7.31 7.23 -14.86
C LYS A 27 -7.17 6.56 -16.23
N GLY A 28 -6.48 7.19 -17.17
CA GLY A 28 -6.11 6.61 -18.45
C GLY A 28 -7.12 6.85 -19.58
N VAL A 29 -8.16 7.66 -19.40
CA VAL A 29 -9.08 8.03 -20.48
C VAL A 29 -8.32 8.78 -21.57
N LYS A 30 -8.40 8.29 -22.81
CA LYS A 30 -7.66 8.83 -23.95
C LYS A 30 -8.51 9.72 -24.87
N THR A 31 -9.81 9.48 -24.93
CA THR A 31 -10.72 10.19 -25.83
C THR A 31 -11.67 11.05 -25.00
N ILE A 32 -11.46 12.36 -25.03
CA ILE A 32 -12.30 13.35 -24.35
C ILE A 32 -12.83 14.34 -25.37
N PHE A 33 -14.14 14.43 -25.44
CA PHE A 33 -14.83 15.46 -26.19
C PHE A 33 -15.33 16.54 -25.23
N VAL A 34 -15.19 17.80 -25.61
CA VAL A 34 -15.69 18.92 -24.79
C VAL A 34 -16.67 19.76 -25.63
N SER A 35 -17.83 20.00 -25.08
CA SER A 35 -18.82 20.88 -25.68
C SER A 35 -19.23 21.97 -24.70
N ASN A 36 -19.42 23.18 -25.22
CA ASN A 36 -19.86 24.32 -24.42
C ASN A 36 -20.57 25.36 -25.31
N ARG A 37 -21.49 26.10 -24.71
CA ARG A 37 -22.18 27.20 -25.40
C ARG A 37 -21.20 28.21 -26.05
N THR A 38 -20.11 28.53 -25.35
CA THR A 38 -19.02 29.33 -25.90
C THR A 38 -17.94 28.37 -26.43
N PHE A 39 -17.89 28.17 -27.74
CA PHE A 39 -17.03 27.19 -28.40
C PHE A 39 -15.53 27.38 -28.07
N THR A 40 -15.06 28.64 -28.02
CA THR A 40 -13.66 28.96 -27.68
C THR A 40 -13.25 28.44 -26.28
N LYS A 41 -14.19 28.39 -25.33
CA LYS A 41 -13.92 27.75 -24.01
C LYS A 41 -13.80 26.24 -24.12
N ALA A 42 -14.62 25.60 -24.97
CA ALA A 42 -14.51 24.17 -25.24
C ALA A 42 -13.16 23.83 -25.91
N GLU A 43 -12.72 24.66 -26.89
CA GLU A 43 -11.41 24.48 -27.54
C GLU A 43 -10.25 24.61 -26.56
N ALA A 44 -10.29 25.63 -25.69
CA ALA A 44 -9.24 25.84 -24.69
C ALA A 44 -9.14 24.65 -23.73
N LEU A 45 -10.26 24.11 -23.26
CA LEU A 45 -10.30 22.96 -22.39
C LEU A 45 -9.87 21.66 -23.11
N ALA A 46 -10.43 21.41 -24.30
CA ALA A 46 -10.07 20.23 -25.10
C ALA A 46 -8.57 20.16 -25.39
N LYS A 47 -7.95 21.28 -25.74
CA LYS A 47 -6.52 21.38 -26.03
C LYS A 47 -5.64 20.97 -24.83
N LYS A 48 -6.06 21.29 -23.58
CA LYS A 48 -5.32 20.90 -22.37
C LYS A 48 -5.23 19.38 -22.19
N PHE A 49 -6.22 18.63 -22.67
CA PHE A 49 -6.36 17.20 -22.47
C PHE A 49 -6.16 16.38 -23.74
N ASN A 50 -5.61 16.97 -24.80
CA ASN A 50 -5.49 16.35 -26.13
C ASN A 50 -6.82 15.81 -26.67
N GLY A 51 -7.92 16.44 -26.26
CA GLY A 51 -9.28 16.11 -26.66
C GLY A 51 -9.74 16.91 -27.87
N GLN A 52 -11.02 16.76 -28.19
CA GLN A 52 -11.65 17.48 -29.30
C GLN A 52 -12.80 18.38 -28.81
N ALA A 53 -12.86 19.59 -29.29
CA ALA A 53 -13.96 20.50 -29.03
C ALA A 53 -15.11 20.26 -30.01
N ILE A 54 -16.33 20.27 -29.49
CA ILE A 54 -17.56 20.06 -30.25
C ILE A 54 -18.50 21.25 -30.05
N LYS A 55 -19.16 21.70 -31.10
CA LYS A 55 -20.21 22.69 -30.96
C LYS A 55 -21.38 22.12 -30.18
N LEU A 56 -22.02 22.95 -29.36
CA LEU A 56 -23.11 22.48 -28.50
C LEU A 56 -24.27 21.88 -29.29
N ASP A 57 -24.55 22.41 -30.47
CA ASP A 57 -25.65 21.94 -31.34
C ASP A 57 -25.40 20.52 -31.90
N HIS A 58 -24.19 20.00 -31.78
CA HIS A 58 -23.76 18.68 -32.27
C HIS A 58 -23.45 17.65 -31.18
N TYR A 59 -23.73 17.97 -29.91
CA TYR A 59 -23.39 17.02 -28.83
C TYR A 59 -24.21 15.74 -28.88
N VAL A 60 -25.47 15.80 -29.38
CA VAL A 60 -26.35 14.63 -29.50
C VAL A 60 -25.79 13.61 -30.48
N GLU A 61 -25.32 14.06 -31.63
CA GLU A 61 -24.68 13.19 -32.64
C GLU A 61 -23.37 12.61 -32.11
N GLN A 62 -22.59 13.43 -31.42
CA GLN A 62 -21.34 12.98 -30.84
C GLN A 62 -21.54 11.98 -29.69
N ALA A 63 -22.67 12.08 -28.97
CA ALA A 63 -23.03 11.15 -27.89
C ALA A 63 -23.24 9.72 -28.42
N GLU A 64 -23.43 9.50 -29.73
CA GLU A 64 -23.39 8.16 -30.33
C GLU A 64 -22.09 7.43 -30.01
N HIS A 65 -20.96 8.13 -30.00
CA HIS A 65 -19.64 7.56 -29.80
C HIS A 65 -19.15 7.61 -28.34
N ALA A 66 -19.86 8.35 -27.47
CA ALA A 66 -19.49 8.48 -26.06
C ALA A 66 -20.00 7.29 -25.25
N ASP A 67 -19.19 6.76 -24.36
CA ASP A 67 -19.59 5.76 -23.37
C ASP A 67 -20.10 6.46 -22.09
N ILE A 68 -19.58 7.66 -21.83
CA ILE A 68 -19.92 8.46 -20.64
C ILE A 68 -20.20 9.91 -21.10
N ILE A 69 -21.29 10.48 -20.61
CA ILE A 69 -21.56 11.92 -20.71
C ILE A 69 -21.46 12.50 -19.31
N ILE A 70 -20.74 13.60 -19.16
CA ILE A 70 -20.65 14.35 -17.90
C ILE A 70 -21.12 15.77 -18.15
N THR A 71 -22.12 16.22 -17.39
CA THR A 71 -22.65 17.58 -17.50
C THR A 71 -22.21 18.43 -16.30
N SER A 72 -21.74 19.62 -16.60
CA SER A 72 -21.24 20.59 -15.60
C SER A 72 -21.36 21.99 -16.15
N THR A 73 -22.60 22.40 -16.46
CA THR A 73 -22.85 23.76 -16.98
C THR A 73 -23.52 24.67 -15.95
N GLY A 74 -23.64 25.94 -16.22
CA GLY A 74 -24.41 26.88 -15.41
C GLY A 74 -25.74 27.22 -16.08
N ALA A 75 -26.32 26.33 -16.88
CA ALA A 75 -27.60 26.57 -17.52
C ALA A 75 -28.74 26.57 -16.49
N PRO A 76 -29.70 27.48 -16.61
CA PRO A 76 -30.84 27.51 -15.68
C PRO A 76 -31.96 26.49 -16.03
N HIS A 77 -31.75 25.69 -17.07
CA HIS A 77 -32.71 24.69 -17.57
C HIS A 77 -31.96 23.44 -18.01
N TYR A 78 -32.68 22.33 -18.10
CA TYR A 78 -32.08 21.06 -18.56
C TYR A 78 -31.52 21.19 -19.99
N ILE A 79 -30.30 20.70 -20.16
CA ILE A 79 -29.63 20.58 -21.46
C ILE A 79 -30.00 19.26 -22.12
N ILE A 80 -30.11 18.19 -21.32
CA ILE A 80 -30.53 16.88 -21.78
C ILE A 80 -31.91 16.58 -21.17
N GLY A 81 -32.94 16.75 -21.96
CA GLY A 81 -34.26 16.31 -21.62
C GLY A 81 -34.59 14.93 -22.16
N GLU A 82 -35.83 14.50 -21.98
CA GLU A 82 -36.33 13.19 -22.44
C GLU A 82 -36.13 13.01 -23.98
N LYS A 83 -36.38 14.06 -24.75
CA LYS A 83 -36.27 14.03 -26.21
C LYS A 83 -34.85 13.84 -26.70
N GLU A 84 -33.89 14.58 -26.14
CA GLU A 84 -32.48 14.47 -26.46
C GLU A 84 -31.93 13.10 -26.03
N ALA A 85 -32.28 12.62 -24.84
CA ALA A 85 -31.84 11.31 -24.33
C ALA A 85 -32.39 10.15 -25.16
N LYS A 86 -33.66 10.18 -25.55
CA LYS A 86 -34.25 9.17 -26.48
C LYS A 86 -33.54 9.18 -27.82
N ARG A 87 -33.19 10.33 -28.35
CA ARG A 87 -32.42 10.45 -29.59
C ARG A 87 -31.02 9.85 -29.45
N ILE A 88 -30.33 10.16 -28.39
CA ILE A 88 -29.03 9.57 -28.07
C ILE A 88 -29.12 8.04 -27.94
N ALA A 89 -30.09 7.52 -27.23
CA ALA A 89 -30.29 6.08 -27.05
C ALA A 89 -30.56 5.38 -28.40
N ALA A 90 -31.40 5.99 -29.27
CA ALA A 90 -31.68 5.48 -30.61
C ALA A 90 -30.42 5.44 -31.51
N LEU A 91 -29.60 6.50 -31.53
CA LEU A 91 -28.35 6.53 -32.27
C LEU A 91 -27.33 5.48 -31.82
N ARG A 92 -27.40 5.09 -30.56
CA ARG A 92 -26.48 4.10 -29.98
C ARG A 92 -26.83 2.63 -30.26
N HIS A 93 -27.98 2.37 -30.89
CA HIS A 93 -28.38 1.00 -31.26
C HIS A 93 -28.33 -0.02 -30.13
N GLY A 94 -28.86 0.33 -28.95
CA GLY A 94 -28.88 -0.52 -27.76
C GLY A 94 -27.58 -0.56 -26.95
N ARG A 95 -26.53 0.16 -27.33
CA ARG A 95 -25.33 0.30 -26.50
C ARG A 95 -25.62 1.17 -25.29
N PRO A 96 -25.34 0.72 -24.06
CA PRO A 96 -25.59 1.50 -22.85
C PRO A 96 -24.75 2.78 -22.79
N ILE A 97 -25.25 3.78 -22.09
CA ILE A 97 -24.56 5.04 -21.84
C ILE A 97 -24.70 5.42 -20.37
N VAL A 98 -23.61 5.89 -19.78
CA VAL A 98 -23.59 6.46 -18.43
C VAL A 98 -23.68 7.98 -18.55
N MET A 99 -24.64 8.58 -17.87
CA MET A 99 -24.79 10.04 -17.79
C MET A 99 -24.58 10.48 -16.34
N ILE A 100 -23.68 11.44 -16.15
CA ILE A 100 -23.28 11.95 -14.83
C ILE A 100 -23.56 13.45 -14.79
N ASP A 101 -24.51 13.84 -13.97
CA ASP A 101 -24.88 15.25 -13.77
C ASP A 101 -24.24 15.80 -12.50
N ILE A 102 -23.23 16.65 -12.65
CA ILE A 102 -22.57 17.37 -11.56
C ILE A 102 -22.88 18.88 -11.58
N ALA A 103 -23.88 19.29 -12.32
CA ALA A 103 -24.32 20.69 -12.42
C ALA A 103 -25.25 21.09 -11.29
N VAL A 104 -25.16 22.35 -10.90
CA VAL A 104 -26.11 23.01 -10.00
C VAL A 104 -26.50 24.35 -10.62
N PRO A 105 -27.77 24.52 -11.04
CA PRO A 105 -28.87 23.54 -11.07
C PRO A 105 -28.60 22.39 -12.06
N ARG A 106 -29.41 21.32 -12.01
CA ARG A 106 -29.23 20.11 -12.84
C ARG A 106 -29.29 20.41 -14.32
N ASP A 107 -28.40 19.78 -15.07
CA ASP A 107 -28.37 19.84 -16.54
C ASP A 107 -29.19 18.73 -17.20
N ILE A 108 -29.47 17.63 -16.50
CA ILE A 108 -30.17 16.45 -17.00
C ILE A 108 -31.53 16.31 -16.28
N ASP A 109 -32.60 16.15 -17.05
CA ASP A 109 -33.92 15.86 -16.50
C ASP A 109 -33.94 14.47 -15.84
N PRO A 110 -34.40 14.33 -14.58
CA PRO A 110 -34.49 13.04 -13.91
C PRO A 110 -35.25 11.95 -14.68
N VAL A 111 -36.23 12.32 -15.50
CA VAL A 111 -37.00 11.39 -16.34
C VAL A 111 -36.12 10.59 -17.33
N VAL A 112 -34.92 11.07 -17.59
CA VAL A 112 -33.94 10.41 -18.46
C VAL A 112 -33.49 9.06 -17.89
N ALA A 113 -33.56 8.88 -16.58
CA ALA A 113 -33.25 7.61 -15.92
C ALA A 113 -34.20 6.46 -16.29
N ASP A 114 -35.42 6.77 -16.76
CA ASP A 114 -36.42 5.76 -17.17
C ASP A 114 -36.18 5.26 -18.61
N ILE A 115 -35.20 5.80 -19.32
CA ILE A 115 -34.90 5.39 -20.71
C ILE A 115 -34.01 4.16 -20.70
N GLU A 116 -34.43 3.12 -21.39
CA GLU A 116 -33.66 1.87 -21.50
C GLU A 116 -32.24 2.11 -22.07
N GLY A 117 -31.25 1.55 -21.38
CA GLY A 117 -29.84 1.70 -21.76
C GLY A 117 -29.20 3.00 -21.28
N VAL A 118 -29.89 3.86 -20.56
CA VAL A 118 -29.36 5.07 -19.94
C VAL A 118 -29.21 4.85 -18.45
N TYR A 119 -27.99 5.09 -17.93
CA TYR A 119 -27.67 5.05 -16.50
C TYR A 119 -27.36 6.45 -16.04
N LEU A 120 -28.30 7.08 -15.34
CA LEU A 120 -28.16 8.46 -14.84
C LEU A 120 -27.67 8.47 -13.39
N PHE A 121 -26.60 9.19 -13.15
CA PHE A 121 -26.07 9.50 -11.82
C PHE A 121 -26.04 11.02 -11.63
N ASN A 122 -26.47 11.48 -10.49
CA ASN A 122 -26.34 12.85 -10.05
C ASN A 122 -25.30 12.96 -8.90
N ILE A 123 -25.07 14.17 -8.42
CA ILE A 123 -24.08 14.42 -7.36
C ILE A 123 -24.45 13.67 -6.06
N ASP A 124 -25.76 13.56 -5.73
CA ASP A 124 -26.21 12.85 -4.51
C ASP A 124 -25.92 11.34 -4.63
N ALA A 125 -26.13 10.75 -5.83
CA ALA A 125 -25.83 9.34 -6.09
C ALA A 125 -24.30 9.07 -6.05
N LEU A 126 -23.49 10.02 -6.47
CA LEU A 126 -22.03 9.91 -6.38
C LEU A 126 -21.54 9.96 -4.92
N GLU A 127 -22.15 10.80 -4.07
CA GLU A 127 -21.86 10.83 -2.63
C GLU A 127 -22.13 9.47 -1.95
N SER A 128 -23.23 8.81 -2.29
CA SER A 128 -23.54 7.47 -1.78
C SER A 128 -22.47 6.45 -2.17
N VAL A 129 -22.00 6.45 -3.40
CA VAL A 129 -20.94 5.55 -3.88
C VAL A 129 -19.60 5.83 -3.17
N VAL A 130 -19.30 7.10 -2.89
CA VAL A 130 -18.10 7.48 -2.14
C VAL A 130 -18.16 6.95 -0.71
N GLU A 131 -19.31 7.08 -0.05
CA GLU A 131 -19.49 6.60 1.32
C GLU A 131 -19.42 5.07 1.43
N GLU A 132 -20.06 4.34 0.50
CA GLU A 132 -19.94 2.87 0.42
C GLU A 132 -18.48 2.43 0.23
N ASN A 133 -17.74 3.07 -0.69
CA ASN A 133 -16.34 2.78 -0.91
C ASN A 133 -15.47 3.08 0.32
N LYS A 134 -15.79 4.14 1.07
CA LYS A 134 -15.11 4.47 2.32
C LYS A 134 -15.34 3.41 3.39
N GLN A 135 -16.58 2.97 3.56
CA GLN A 135 -16.91 1.88 4.49
C GLN A 135 -16.19 0.58 4.14
N GLN A 136 -16.16 0.20 2.87
CA GLN A 136 -15.41 -0.98 2.42
C GLN A 136 -13.91 -0.87 2.77
N ARG A 137 -13.30 0.28 2.54
CA ARG A 137 -11.87 0.51 2.89
C ARG A 137 -11.63 0.45 4.39
N GLU A 138 -12.55 0.95 5.20
CA GLU A 138 -12.48 0.86 6.67
C GLU A 138 -12.57 -0.61 7.14
N GLU A 139 -13.43 -1.42 6.50
CA GLU A 139 -13.50 -2.85 6.80
C GLU A 139 -12.24 -3.60 6.38
N GLU A 140 -11.68 -3.28 5.21
CA GLU A 140 -10.40 -3.85 4.76
C GLU A 140 -9.25 -3.46 5.68
N ALA A 141 -9.20 -2.21 6.14
CA ALA A 141 -8.22 -1.75 7.13
C ALA A 141 -8.32 -2.53 8.44
N LYS A 142 -9.54 -2.73 8.97
CA LYS A 142 -9.75 -3.56 10.17
C LYS A 142 -9.31 -5.02 10.00
N ARG A 143 -9.40 -5.57 8.79
CA ARG A 143 -8.89 -6.92 8.49
C ARG A 143 -7.37 -6.96 8.37
N ALA A 144 -6.74 -5.86 7.97
CA ALA A 144 -5.29 -5.76 7.86
C ALA A 144 -4.60 -5.55 9.21
N GLU A 145 -5.25 -4.90 10.18
CA GLU A 145 -4.68 -4.64 11.51
C GLU A 145 -4.12 -5.89 12.21
N PRO A 146 -4.85 -7.02 12.34
CA PRO A 146 -4.32 -8.20 13.00
C PRO A 146 -3.10 -8.78 12.26
N ILE A 147 -3.05 -8.70 10.92
CA ILE A 147 -1.90 -9.17 10.13
C ILE A 147 -0.66 -8.32 10.43
N ILE A 148 -0.86 -7.00 10.59
CA ILE A 148 0.23 -6.09 10.96
C ILE A 148 0.73 -6.39 12.38
N HIS A 149 -0.18 -6.63 13.34
CA HIS A 149 0.20 -6.98 14.71
C HIS A 149 1.00 -8.28 14.76
N GLU A 150 0.54 -9.33 14.07
CA GLU A 150 1.25 -10.60 13.98
C GLU A 150 2.66 -10.43 13.38
N ALA A 151 2.78 -9.63 12.32
CA ALA A 151 4.08 -9.33 11.71
C ALA A 151 5.00 -8.51 12.64
N ILE A 152 4.44 -7.60 13.44
CA ILE A 152 5.20 -6.84 14.44
C ILE A 152 5.71 -7.77 15.53
N ASP A 153 4.87 -8.68 16.04
CA ASP A 153 5.25 -9.63 17.08
C ASP A 153 6.37 -10.56 16.60
N GLU A 154 6.28 -11.08 15.37
CA GLU A 154 7.38 -11.86 14.76
C GLU A 154 8.69 -11.06 14.65
N VAL A 155 8.61 -9.80 14.27
CA VAL A 155 9.78 -8.92 14.15
C VAL A 155 10.38 -8.66 15.52
N LEU A 156 9.57 -8.33 16.53
CA LEU A 156 10.02 -8.08 17.89
C LEU A 156 10.68 -9.32 18.49
N GLU A 157 10.12 -10.52 18.27
CA GLU A 157 10.73 -11.78 18.71
C GLU A 157 12.11 -11.99 18.07
N LYS A 158 12.26 -11.74 16.78
CA LYS A 158 13.56 -11.82 16.09
C LYS A 158 14.56 -10.78 16.58
N PHE A 159 14.11 -9.57 16.86
CA PHE A 159 14.96 -8.52 17.42
C PHE A 159 15.41 -8.82 18.84
N SER A 160 14.53 -9.35 19.68
CA SER A 160 14.89 -9.73 21.07
C SER A 160 16.00 -10.79 21.09
N TYR A 161 15.93 -11.80 20.20
CA TYR A 161 17.01 -12.77 20.07
C TYR A 161 18.33 -12.14 19.63
N LEU A 162 18.31 -11.09 18.79
CA LEU A 162 19.52 -10.41 18.34
C LEU A 162 20.17 -9.56 19.44
N SER A 163 19.41 -9.04 20.38
CA SER A 163 19.92 -8.19 21.46
C SER A 163 20.88 -8.92 22.40
N VAL A 164 20.61 -10.19 22.69
CA VAL A 164 21.43 -11.00 23.61
C VAL A 164 22.64 -11.67 22.94
N ARG A 165 22.69 -11.73 21.60
CA ARG A 165 23.80 -12.36 20.87
C ARG A 165 25.19 -11.80 21.20
N PRO A 166 25.39 -10.47 21.31
CA PRO A 166 26.70 -9.92 21.67
C PRO A 166 27.21 -10.42 23.01
N MET A 167 26.33 -10.54 24.02
CA MET A 167 26.66 -11.06 25.34
C MET A 167 27.06 -12.52 25.27
N MET A 168 26.26 -13.34 24.57
CA MET A 168 26.54 -14.76 24.37
C MET A 168 27.90 -14.97 23.69
N ALA A 169 28.23 -14.11 22.70
CA ALA A 169 29.54 -14.16 22.05
C ALA A 169 30.68 -13.83 23.00
N LEU A 170 30.57 -12.75 23.79
CA LEU A 170 31.57 -12.34 24.76
C LEU A 170 31.84 -13.46 25.82
N LEU A 171 30.77 -14.06 26.33
CA LEU A 171 30.88 -15.14 27.31
C LEU A 171 31.56 -16.39 26.71
N THR A 172 31.16 -16.77 25.49
CA THR A 172 31.73 -17.91 24.76
C THR A 172 33.21 -17.67 24.46
N ASP A 173 33.59 -16.51 23.98
CA ASP A 173 34.97 -16.16 23.65
C ASP A 173 35.87 -16.15 24.88
N LYS A 174 35.36 -15.63 26.01
CA LYS A 174 36.10 -15.67 27.27
C LYS A 174 36.34 -17.08 27.76
N ALA A 175 35.28 -17.90 27.75
CA ALA A 175 35.40 -19.30 28.17
C ALA A 175 36.34 -20.11 27.28
N ASP A 176 36.31 -19.89 25.94
CA ASP A 176 37.22 -20.56 25.01
C ASP A 176 38.68 -20.08 25.17
N ARG A 177 38.90 -18.80 25.45
CA ARG A 177 40.24 -18.27 25.78
C ARG A 177 40.81 -18.96 27.03
N ILE A 178 40.01 -19.07 28.10
CA ILE A 178 40.43 -19.78 29.34
C ILE A 178 40.73 -21.25 29.01
N ARG A 179 39.83 -21.95 28.32
CA ARG A 179 40.01 -23.33 27.90
C ARG A 179 41.29 -23.53 27.11
N ARG A 180 41.57 -22.73 26.10
CA ARG A 180 42.78 -22.85 25.25
C ARG A 180 44.04 -22.65 26.07
N ARG A 181 44.05 -21.67 26.98
CA ARG A 181 45.19 -21.41 27.86
C ARG A 181 45.47 -22.59 28.77
N GLU A 182 44.45 -23.14 29.43
CA GLU A 182 44.62 -24.29 30.35
C GLU A 182 44.95 -25.58 29.58
N LEU A 183 44.35 -25.79 28.41
CA LEU A 183 44.72 -26.90 27.54
C LEU A 183 46.20 -26.84 27.13
N HIS A 184 46.68 -25.69 26.72
CA HIS A 184 48.09 -25.48 26.36
C HIS A 184 49.02 -25.83 27.56
N ARG A 185 48.69 -25.34 28.76
CA ARG A 185 49.44 -25.60 29.99
C ARG A 185 49.44 -27.12 30.36
N ALA A 186 48.34 -27.81 30.16
CA ALA A 186 48.22 -29.23 30.43
C ALA A 186 49.06 -30.03 29.44
N LEU A 187 48.95 -29.72 28.15
CA LEU A 187 49.72 -30.40 27.09
C LEU A 187 51.24 -30.19 27.20
N ALA A 188 51.69 -29.04 27.71
CA ALA A 188 53.10 -28.77 27.95
C ALA A 188 53.69 -29.66 29.05
N LYS A 189 52.87 -30.22 29.94
CA LYS A 189 53.26 -31.14 31.01
C LYS A 189 53.24 -32.63 30.57
N LEU A 190 52.80 -32.91 29.35
CA LEU A 190 52.64 -34.22 28.78
C LEU A 190 53.42 -34.33 27.45
N PRO A 191 54.78 -34.40 27.52
CA PRO A 191 55.60 -34.32 26.30
C PRO A 191 55.42 -35.52 25.37
N ASP A 192 55.08 -36.69 25.89
CA ASP A 192 54.97 -37.93 25.12
C ASP A 192 53.55 -38.26 24.65
N ILE A 193 52.64 -37.30 24.72
CA ILE A 193 51.24 -37.49 24.31
C ILE A 193 51.11 -37.59 22.79
N SER A 194 50.40 -38.61 22.32
CA SER A 194 50.13 -38.83 20.91
C SER A 194 49.11 -37.78 20.36
N ASP A 195 49.13 -37.56 19.05
CA ASP A 195 48.18 -36.66 18.38
C ASP A 195 46.70 -37.10 18.56
N LYS A 196 46.47 -38.41 18.72
CA LYS A 196 45.13 -38.94 19.01
C LYS A 196 44.64 -38.54 20.40
N GLU A 197 45.49 -38.69 21.40
CA GLU A 197 45.19 -38.33 22.80
C GLU A 197 45.03 -36.80 22.93
N ARG A 198 45.84 -36.01 22.26
CA ARG A 198 45.73 -34.56 22.21
C ARG A 198 44.36 -34.13 21.67
N ARG A 199 43.88 -34.75 20.59
CA ARG A 199 42.53 -34.49 20.05
C ARG A 199 41.42 -34.88 21.01
N ILE A 200 41.57 -35.99 21.72
CA ILE A 200 40.59 -36.41 22.71
C ILE A 200 40.49 -35.40 23.85
N ILE A 201 41.62 -34.93 24.39
CA ILE A 201 41.66 -33.94 25.48
C ILE A 201 41.07 -32.59 24.99
N ASP A 202 41.42 -32.13 23.77
CA ASP A 202 40.85 -30.89 23.21
C ASP A 202 39.33 -31.02 23.02
N SER A 203 38.86 -32.14 22.48
CA SER A 203 37.42 -32.39 22.31
C SER A 203 36.68 -32.43 23.63
N MET A 204 37.26 -33.14 24.65
CA MET A 204 36.68 -33.20 25.99
C MET A 204 36.58 -31.80 26.62
N SER A 205 37.63 -30.98 26.52
CA SER A 205 37.66 -29.65 27.09
C SER A 205 36.62 -28.71 26.41
N ARG A 206 36.43 -28.80 25.10
CA ARG A 206 35.38 -28.09 24.38
C ARG A 206 33.97 -28.51 24.83
N MET A 207 33.78 -29.82 25.03
CA MET A 207 32.49 -30.34 25.46
C MET A 207 32.15 -29.88 26.89
N ILE A 208 33.13 -29.81 27.79
CA ILE A 208 32.94 -29.29 29.15
C ILE A 208 32.46 -27.84 29.09
N VAL A 209 33.18 -26.98 28.36
CA VAL A 209 32.80 -25.56 28.20
C VAL A 209 31.40 -25.42 27.61
N ARG A 210 31.11 -26.15 26.53
CA ARG A 210 29.78 -26.14 25.90
C ARG A 210 28.65 -26.53 26.87
N LYS A 211 28.88 -27.57 27.67
CA LYS A 211 27.87 -28.02 28.65
C LYS A 211 27.70 -27.03 29.80
N MET A 212 28.78 -26.43 30.28
CA MET A 212 28.71 -25.41 31.33
C MET A 212 27.99 -24.14 30.89
N LEU A 213 28.14 -23.74 29.62
CA LEU A 213 27.50 -22.53 29.09
C LEU A 213 26.06 -22.75 28.61
N ARG A 214 25.60 -24.01 28.54
CA ARG A 214 24.29 -24.34 27.97
C ARG A 214 23.14 -23.64 28.70
N GLU A 215 23.08 -23.79 30.02
CA GLU A 215 22.00 -23.24 30.85
C GLU A 215 22.01 -21.68 30.84
N PRO A 216 23.17 -21.01 31.04
CA PRO A 216 23.24 -19.56 30.83
C PRO A 216 22.75 -19.09 29.47
N MET A 217 23.09 -19.82 28.39
CA MET A 217 22.66 -19.47 27.03
C MET A 217 21.14 -19.61 26.84
N ILE A 218 20.53 -20.65 27.41
CA ILE A 218 19.08 -20.84 27.37
C ILE A 218 18.41 -19.68 28.13
N HIS A 219 18.88 -19.39 29.32
CA HIS A 219 18.29 -18.31 30.13
C HIS A 219 18.39 -16.94 29.47
N PHE A 220 19.50 -16.62 28.80
CA PHE A 220 19.63 -15.39 28.03
C PHE A 220 18.59 -15.30 26.91
N ASN A 221 18.30 -16.39 26.22
CA ASN A 221 17.27 -16.39 25.19
C ASN A 221 15.86 -16.19 25.78
N GLU A 222 15.60 -16.70 26.99
CA GLU A 222 14.30 -16.55 27.66
C GLU A 222 14.02 -15.11 28.11
N ILE A 223 15.05 -14.39 28.54
CA ILE A 223 14.93 -13.00 29.00
C ILE A 223 15.08 -11.97 27.89
N ALA A 224 15.45 -12.41 26.70
CA ALA A 224 15.63 -11.54 25.53
C ALA A 224 14.33 -10.77 25.22
N GLY A 225 14.42 -9.43 25.11
CA GLY A 225 13.29 -8.55 24.87
C GLY A 225 12.39 -8.29 26.08
N THR A 226 12.68 -8.84 27.25
CA THR A 226 11.94 -8.53 28.47
C THR A 226 12.47 -7.26 29.15
N GLN A 227 11.68 -6.70 30.07
CA GLN A 227 12.12 -5.55 30.88
C GLN A 227 13.33 -5.85 31.76
N GLU A 228 13.59 -7.11 32.04
CA GLU A 228 14.67 -7.58 32.89
C GLU A 228 16.00 -7.77 32.13
N GLU A 229 15.97 -7.76 30.80
CA GLU A 229 17.16 -7.99 29.96
C GLU A 229 18.35 -7.11 30.36
N GLY A 230 18.12 -5.80 30.54
CA GLY A 230 19.17 -4.86 30.93
C GLY A 230 19.81 -5.17 32.27
N LEU A 231 19.02 -5.55 33.26
CA LEU A 231 19.50 -5.92 34.60
C LEU A 231 20.37 -7.18 34.54
N TYR A 232 19.91 -8.23 33.84
CA TYR A 232 20.67 -9.45 33.65
C TYR A 232 21.94 -9.22 32.83
N TRP A 233 21.89 -8.34 31.83
CA TRP A 233 23.06 -7.93 31.06
C TRP A 233 24.17 -7.35 31.96
N ASP A 234 23.87 -6.43 32.84
CA ASP A 234 24.82 -5.80 33.73
C ASP A 234 25.34 -6.80 34.78
N LEU A 235 24.45 -7.61 35.38
CA LEU A 235 24.80 -8.64 36.32
C LEU A 235 25.79 -9.65 35.72
N PHE A 236 25.55 -10.13 34.50
CA PHE A 236 26.44 -11.08 33.83
C PHE A 236 27.78 -10.46 33.44
N LYS A 237 27.80 -9.20 33.02
CA LYS A 237 29.05 -8.49 32.78
C LYS A 237 29.92 -8.46 34.04
N ASP A 238 29.32 -8.14 35.15
CA ASP A 238 30.03 -8.08 36.44
C ASP A 238 30.47 -9.48 36.89
N MET A 239 29.56 -10.47 36.95
CA MET A 239 29.84 -11.82 37.41
C MET A 239 30.94 -12.52 36.60
N PHE A 240 30.94 -12.34 35.29
CA PHE A 240 31.92 -12.92 34.39
C PHE A 240 33.04 -11.97 34.00
N ASN A 241 33.06 -10.76 34.51
CA ASN A 241 34.04 -9.72 34.16
C ASN A 241 34.21 -9.60 32.63
N LEU A 242 33.08 -9.31 31.91
CA LEU A 242 33.01 -9.29 30.46
C LEU A 242 33.24 -7.87 29.89
N GLU A 243 33.96 -7.01 30.60
CA GLU A 243 34.31 -5.69 30.10
C GLU A 243 35.13 -5.81 28.79
N LYS A 244 34.93 -4.88 27.89
CA LYS A 244 35.71 -4.81 26.64
C LYS A 244 37.19 -4.73 26.98
N GLU A 245 37.97 -5.81 26.85
CA GLU A 245 39.39 -5.70 26.58
C GLU A 245 39.57 -5.14 25.16
N GLY A 246 39.68 -3.81 25.08
CA GLY A 246 39.83 -3.15 23.79
C GLY A 246 39.97 -1.64 23.93
N SER A 247 41.09 -1.19 24.51
CA SER A 247 41.70 0.09 24.23
C SER A 247 43.12 -0.17 23.79
#